data_9f7b67cd3a31bcb27c0148005ba39bb7
#
_entry.id   9f7b67cd3a31bcb27c0148005ba39bb7
#
_cell.length_a   1.000
_cell.length_b   1.000
_cell.length_c   1.000
_cell.angle_alpha   90.00
_cell.angle_beta   90.00
_cell.angle_gamma   90.00
#
_symmetry.space_group_name_H-M   'P 1'
#
loop_
_entity.id
_entity.type
_entity.pdbx_description
1 polymer ?
#
loop_
_entity_poly.entity_id
_entity_poly.type
_entity_poly.pdbx_seq_one_letter_code
_entity_poly.pdbx_strand_id
1 'polypeptide(L)'
;MTIGIPIDVIHEEELQRDPEYRRIWEETALARLASERVLAYRLEHGLTQTQLAKQLGLRQPHVSRLEMGEHTPSLDTLRLLAAKLGISFHLDIVPTGDQSAQLQARAS
;
A
#
# COMPACT_ATOMS: atom_id res chain seq x y z
N MET A 1 -1.24 0.37 -10.66
CA MET A 1 -0.57 1.32 -9.75
C MET A 1 0.93 1.31 -10.04
N THR A 2 1.45 2.47 -10.31
CA THR A 2 2.90 2.58 -10.47
C THR A 2 3.51 2.71 -9.08
N ILE A 3 4.36 1.77 -8.71
CA ILE A 3 5.07 1.84 -7.44
C ILE A 3 6.25 2.78 -7.64
N GLY A 4 6.14 4.00 -7.11
CA GLY A 4 7.17 5.03 -7.24
C GLY A 4 8.31 4.86 -6.25
N ILE A 5 8.72 3.62 -5.97
CA ILE A 5 9.80 3.32 -5.05
C ILE A 5 11.07 3.11 -5.86
N PRO A 6 12.17 3.81 -5.51
CA PRO A 6 13.44 3.52 -6.17
C PRO A 6 13.86 2.09 -5.90
N ILE A 7 14.01 1.31 -6.95
CA ILE A 7 14.44 -0.07 -6.86
C ILE A 7 15.89 -0.09 -7.30
N ASP A 8 16.78 -0.59 -6.46
CA ASP A 8 18.17 -0.74 -6.87
C ASP A 8 18.30 -1.97 -7.81
N VAL A 9 19.44 -2.08 -8.47
CA VAL A 9 19.66 -3.11 -9.46
C VAL A 9 19.55 -4.51 -8.86
N ILE A 10 20.02 -4.70 -7.63
CA ILE A 10 19.99 -5.99 -6.96
C ILE A 10 18.55 -6.40 -6.67
N HIS A 11 17.75 -5.46 -6.18
CA HIS A 11 16.35 -5.71 -5.89
C HIS A 11 15.56 -6.06 -7.16
N GLU A 12 15.82 -5.35 -8.23
CA GLU A 12 15.17 -5.62 -9.51
C GLU A 12 15.51 -7.00 -10.04
N GLU A 13 16.78 -7.41 -9.92
CA GLU A 13 17.20 -8.75 -10.30
C GLU A 13 16.49 -9.83 -9.50
N GLU A 14 16.31 -9.61 -8.19
CA GLU A 14 15.57 -10.54 -7.33
C GLU A 14 14.12 -10.65 -7.77
N LEU A 15 13.47 -9.53 -8.10
CA LEU A 15 12.10 -9.53 -8.58
C LEU A 15 11.94 -10.32 -9.88
N GLN A 16 12.93 -10.27 -10.74
CA GLN A 16 12.88 -11.00 -12.03
C GLN A 16 13.22 -12.47 -11.89
N ARG A 17 14.14 -12.79 -11.00
CA ARG A 17 14.69 -14.13 -10.85
C ARG A 17 13.84 -15.03 -9.97
N ASP A 18 13.26 -14.48 -8.91
CA ASP A 18 12.54 -15.22 -7.87
C ASP A 18 11.06 -14.86 -7.86
N PRO A 19 10.18 -15.71 -8.42
CA PRO A 19 8.74 -15.43 -8.40
C PRO A 19 8.14 -15.31 -7.00
N GLU A 20 8.68 -16.05 -6.03
CA GLU A 20 8.23 -15.99 -4.64
C GLU A 20 8.56 -14.62 -4.02
N TYR A 21 9.77 -14.14 -4.24
CA TYR A 21 10.19 -12.83 -3.78
C TYR A 21 9.32 -11.73 -4.41
N ARG A 22 9.05 -11.83 -5.71
CA ARG A 22 8.20 -10.89 -6.42
C ARG A 22 6.80 -10.87 -5.83
N ARG A 23 6.22 -12.04 -5.58
CA ARG A 23 4.89 -12.15 -5.02
C ARG A 23 4.80 -11.47 -3.66
N ILE A 24 5.76 -11.74 -2.77
CA ILE A 24 5.81 -11.13 -1.45
C ILE A 24 5.96 -9.62 -1.56
N TRP A 25 6.84 -9.15 -2.43
CA TRP A 25 7.04 -7.72 -2.65
C TRP A 25 5.75 -7.03 -3.12
N GLU A 26 5.07 -7.62 -4.10
CA GLU A 26 3.83 -7.06 -4.63
C GLU A 26 2.70 -7.08 -3.59
N GLU A 27 2.58 -8.16 -2.83
CA GLU A 27 1.57 -8.27 -1.80
C GLU A 27 1.76 -7.26 -0.66
N THR A 28 3.01 -6.89 -0.37
CA THR A 28 3.31 -5.96 0.72
C THR A 28 3.46 -4.51 0.24
N ALA A 29 3.34 -4.27 -1.07
CA ALA A 29 3.57 -2.95 -1.64
C ALA A 29 2.61 -1.90 -1.06
N LEU A 30 1.33 -2.25 -0.94
CA LEU A 30 0.32 -1.33 -0.44
C LEU A 30 0.59 -0.94 1.01
N ALA A 31 0.99 -1.91 1.83
CA ALA A 31 1.34 -1.64 3.23
C ALA A 31 2.54 -0.68 3.33
N ARG A 32 3.57 -0.90 2.50
CA ARG A 32 4.75 -0.02 2.49
C ARG A 32 4.40 1.39 2.04
N LEU A 33 3.65 1.52 0.95
CA LEU A 33 3.28 2.82 0.41
C LEU A 33 2.41 3.59 1.41
N ALA A 34 1.46 2.90 2.03
CA ALA A 34 0.62 3.53 3.04
C ALA A 34 1.46 3.99 4.24
N SER A 35 2.39 3.16 4.71
CA SER A 35 3.23 3.52 5.85
C SER A 35 4.10 4.75 5.55
N GLU A 36 4.66 4.82 4.35
CA GLU A 36 5.48 5.96 3.94
C GLU A 36 4.68 7.25 3.91
N ARG A 37 3.45 7.20 3.38
CA ARG A 37 2.59 8.38 3.29
C ARG A 37 2.10 8.85 4.65
N VAL A 38 1.75 7.91 5.52
CA VAL A 38 1.33 8.24 6.89
C VAL A 38 2.47 8.90 7.66
N LEU A 39 3.66 8.30 7.60
CA LEU A 39 4.83 8.84 8.28
C LEU A 39 5.21 10.21 7.73
N ALA A 40 5.25 10.35 6.40
CA ALA A 40 5.60 11.61 5.76
C ALA A 40 4.65 12.73 6.18
N TYR A 41 3.34 12.46 6.15
CA TYR A 41 2.35 13.45 6.57
C TYR A 41 2.58 13.87 8.03
N ARG A 42 2.78 12.88 8.90
CA ARG A 42 2.98 13.16 10.32
C ARG A 42 4.21 14.03 10.57
N LEU A 43 5.32 13.71 9.92
CA LEU A 43 6.56 14.47 10.08
C LEU A 43 6.46 15.86 9.47
N GLU A 44 5.84 15.98 8.30
CA GLU A 44 5.65 17.28 7.65
C GLU A 44 4.82 18.24 8.49
N HIS A 45 3.85 17.72 9.23
CA HIS A 45 2.96 18.52 10.06
C HIS A 45 3.42 18.61 11.53
N GLY A 46 4.56 18.01 11.86
CA GLY A 46 5.10 18.06 13.21
C GLY A 46 4.21 17.39 14.25
N LEU A 47 3.52 16.31 13.87
CA LEU A 47 2.57 15.63 14.73
C LEU A 47 3.19 14.41 15.40
N THR A 48 2.76 14.14 16.63
CA THR A 48 3.01 12.84 17.25
C THR A 48 2.03 11.81 16.70
N GLN A 49 2.30 10.53 16.94
CA GLN A 49 1.37 9.46 16.54
C GLN A 49 0.00 9.65 17.21
N THR A 50 -0.02 10.06 18.47
CA THR A 50 -1.27 10.33 19.19
C THR A 50 -2.05 11.46 18.57
N GLN A 51 -1.37 12.55 18.18
CA GLN A 51 -2.02 13.69 17.54
C GLN A 51 -2.59 13.31 16.18
N LEU A 52 -1.84 12.57 15.39
CA LEU A 52 -2.33 12.11 14.09
C LEU A 52 -3.51 11.16 14.26
N ALA A 53 -3.43 10.24 15.22
CA ALA A 53 -4.53 9.33 15.50
C ALA A 53 -5.82 10.10 15.81
N LYS A 54 -5.71 11.15 16.60
CA LYS A 54 -6.85 11.99 16.93
C LYS A 54 -7.45 12.65 15.69
N GLN A 55 -6.61 13.17 14.80
CA GLN A 55 -7.09 13.77 13.55
C GLN A 55 -7.78 12.76 12.66
N LEU A 56 -7.28 11.51 12.63
CA LEU A 56 -7.85 10.46 11.80
C LEU A 56 -9.07 9.77 12.44
N GLY A 57 -9.34 10.01 13.71
CA GLY A 57 -10.38 9.28 14.42
C GLY A 57 -9.97 7.83 14.72
N LEU A 58 -8.68 7.59 14.81
CA LEU A 58 -8.11 6.27 15.11
C LEU A 58 -7.47 6.28 16.49
N ARG A 59 -7.10 5.11 16.96
CA ARG A 59 -6.31 4.97 18.19
C ARG A 59 -4.82 5.01 17.83
N GLN A 60 -4.01 5.50 18.76
CA GLN A 60 -2.56 5.60 18.54
C GLN A 60 -1.91 4.26 18.12
N PRO A 61 -2.24 3.10 18.72
CA PRO A 61 -1.68 1.85 18.26
C PRO A 61 -2.00 1.52 16.79
N HIS A 62 -3.13 1.98 16.28
CA HIS A 62 -3.47 1.78 14.87
C HIS A 62 -2.52 2.59 13.98
N VAL A 63 -2.28 3.86 14.33
CA VAL A 63 -1.31 4.70 13.60
C VAL A 63 0.08 4.07 13.64
N SER A 64 0.49 3.60 14.81
CA SER A 64 1.78 2.92 14.96
C SER A 64 1.90 1.72 14.02
N ARG A 65 0.87 0.89 13.94
CA ARG A 65 0.87 -0.28 13.05
C ARG A 65 0.89 0.13 11.58
N LEU A 66 0.18 1.20 11.23
CA LEU A 66 0.23 1.72 9.85
C LEU A 66 1.64 2.16 9.48
N GLU A 67 2.33 2.85 10.37
CA GLU A 67 3.69 3.31 10.12
C GLU A 67 4.71 2.18 10.04
N MET A 68 4.44 1.05 10.68
CA MET A 68 5.31 -0.13 10.59
C MET A 68 5.25 -0.81 9.23
N GLY A 69 4.13 -0.67 8.50
CA GLY A 69 3.99 -1.26 7.17
C GLY A 69 3.97 -2.78 7.15
N GLU A 70 3.64 -3.42 8.26
CA GLU A 70 3.65 -4.89 8.37
C GLU A 70 2.39 -5.54 7.80
N HIS A 71 1.28 -4.82 7.80
CA HIS A 71 -0.01 -5.34 7.39
C HIS A 71 -0.66 -4.42 6.36
N THR A 72 -1.34 -5.01 5.40
CA THR A 72 -2.10 -4.24 4.42
C THR A 72 -3.28 -3.57 5.12
N PRO A 73 -3.42 -2.25 4.99
CA PRO A 73 -4.59 -1.55 5.55
C PRO A 73 -5.88 -2.03 4.90
N SER A 74 -6.97 -1.98 5.65
CA SER A 74 -8.29 -2.27 5.09
C SER A 74 -8.69 -1.17 4.10
N LEU A 75 -9.66 -1.49 3.25
CA LEU A 75 -10.17 -0.51 2.29
C LEU A 75 -10.76 0.71 3.00
N ASP A 76 -11.44 0.49 4.12
CA ASP A 76 -11.98 1.60 4.92
C ASP A 76 -10.86 2.49 5.46
N THR A 77 -9.77 1.90 5.93
CA THR A 77 -8.61 2.68 6.38
C THR A 77 -8.00 3.45 5.23
N LEU A 78 -7.87 2.84 4.04
CA LEU A 78 -7.34 3.53 2.87
C LEU A 78 -8.21 4.72 2.47
N ARG A 79 -9.53 4.57 2.51
CA ARG A 79 -10.45 5.68 2.24
C ARG A 79 -10.30 6.80 3.24
N LEU A 80 -10.14 6.45 4.51
CA LEU A 80 -9.92 7.42 5.57
C LEU A 80 -8.63 8.20 5.35
N LEU A 81 -7.53 7.50 5.04
CA LEU A 81 -6.26 8.13 4.75
C LEU A 81 -6.34 9.03 3.52
N ALA A 82 -7.02 8.59 2.47
CA ALA A 82 -7.19 9.40 1.28
C ALA A 82 -7.92 10.71 1.61
N ALA A 83 -9.00 10.63 2.38
CA ALA A 83 -9.81 11.79 2.73
C ALA A 83 -9.07 12.75 3.66
N LYS A 84 -8.32 12.24 4.63
CA LYS A 84 -7.71 13.08 5.67
C LYS A 84 -6.31 13.56 5.33
N LEU A 85 -5.53 12.75 4.60
CA LEU A 85 -4.15 13.10 4.27
C LEU A 85 -4.02 13.75 2.89
N GLY A 86 -5.11 13.82 2.12
CA GLY A 86 -5.08 14.40 0.78
C GLY A 86 -4.30 13.55 -0.22
N ILE A 87 -4.24 12.24 -0.01
CA ILE A 87 -3.57 11.30 -0.91
C ILE A 87 -4.60 10.48 -1.68
N SER A 88 -4.18 9.87 -2.77
CA SER A 88 -5.05 9.01 -3.56
C SER A 88 -4.46 7.62 -3.70
N PHE A 89 -5.35 6.64 -3.76
CA PHE A 89 -4.98 5.26 -3.99
C PHE A 89 -5.64 4.80 -5.29
N HIS A 90 -4.86 4.13 -6.12
CA HIS A 90 -5.35 3.54 -7.36
C HIS A 90 -5.20 2.03 -7.27
N LEU A 91 -6.31 1.34 -7.46
CA LEU A 91 -6.32 -0.11 -7.45
C LEU A 91 -6.87 -0.59 -8.79
N ASP A 92 -6.02 -1.26 -9.55
CA ASP A 92 -6.42 -1.85 -10.82
C ASP A 92 -6.65 -3.34 -10.62
N ILE A 93 -7.86 -3.77 -10.93
CA ILE A 93 -8.21 -5.19 -10.91
C ILE A 93 -8.36 -5.63 -12.34
N VAL A 94 -7.33 -6.27 -12.86
CA VAL A 94 -7.32 -6.71 -14.27
C VAL A 94 -7.00 -8.20 -14.33
N PRO A 95 -7.67 -8.94 -15.21
CA PRO A 95 -7.30 -10.32 -15.48
C PRO A 95 -5.91 -10.36 -16.12
N THR A 96 -5.14 -11.40 -15.83
CA THR A 96 -3.80 -11.56 -16.40
C THR A 96 -3.66 -12.92 -17.07
N GLY A 97 -2.95 -12.94 -18.21
CA GLY A 97 -2.59 -14.16 -18.92
C GLY A 97 -3.76 -15.08 -19.20
N ASP A 98 -3.58 -16.37 -18.97
CA ASP A 98 -4.59 -17.40 -19.23
C ASP A 98 -5.84 -17.21 -18.41
N GLN A 99 -5.72 -16.63 -17.22
CA GLN A 99 -6.88 -16.36 -16.37
C GLN A 99 -7.81 -15.31 -17.01
N SER A 100 -7.25 -14.34 -17.71
CA SER A 100 -8.03 -13.34 -18.43
C SER A 100 -8.94 -14.00 -19.46
N ALA A 101 -8.39 -14.92 -20.26
CA ALA A 101 -9.15 -15.64 -21.26
C ALA A 101 -10.25 -16.50 -20.63
N GLN A 102 -9.94 -17.15 -19.52
CA GLN A 102 -10.92 -17.98 -18.84
C GLN A 102 -12.06 -17.19 -18.25
N LEU A 103 -11.77 -16.02 -17.69
CA LEU A 103 -12.79 -15.15 -17.13
C LEU A 103 -13.71 -14.59 -18.21
N GLN A 104 -13.16 -14.22 -19.35
CA GLN A 104 -13.94 -13.75 -20.48
C GLN A 104 -14.84 -14.86 -21.03
N ALA A 105 -14.34 -16.07 -21.12
CA ALA A 105 -15.12 -17.21 -21.57
C ALA A 105 -16.29 -17.50 -20.61
N ARG A 106 -16.09 -17.32 -19.32
CA ARG A 106 -17.16 -17.52 -18.33
C ARG A 106 -18.19 -16.39 -18.35
N ALA A 107 -17.77 -15.19 -18.69
CA ALA A 107 -18.65 -14.02 -18.74
C ALA A 107 -19.53 -14.02 -19.98
N SER A 108 -19.10 -14.71 -21.02
CA SER A 108 -19.88 -14.82 -22.26
C SER A 108 -20.80 -16.01 -22.22
#